data_b0d790b0f9f8202e91daadc49878f928
#
_entry.id   b0d790b0f9f8202e91daadc49878f928
#
_cell.length_a   1.000
_cell.length_b   1.000
_cell.length_c   1.000
_cell.angle_alpha   90.00
_cell.angle_beta   90.00
_cell.angle_gamma   90.00
#
_symmetry.space_group_name_H-M   'P 1'
#
loop_
_entity.id
_entity.type
_entity.pdbx_description
1 polymer ?
#
loop_
_entity_poly.entity_id
_entity_poly.type
_entity_poly.pdbx_seq_one_letter_code
_entity_poly.pdbx_strand_id
1 'polypeptide(L)'
;MPDFFLVLYVKKFFSMKKKWYILLIISIVFIGCNREKTQEEISAPPCPAEETDGQIEQFCRLFNLRSLGYETENDAVRRNENFADILQRRGIDYAVIFAVSRDFRDVFDMRKLRAGNAYTLLYEPDSAQPSYMIYKEDFRTHVCFSLTDSLWVSRCEFPLVTEEKFVDVTITTSLWQNLAESGYNPLVANGLSEVYAWTVDFFGLRKGDTFRAYYQAYMLNGEEVEAGPVLAAAFIRSGEEQLAFRYVQDSVPGYWDQNGVNLQRTFLKAPLRY
;
A
#
# COMPACT_ATOMS: atom_id res chain seq x y z
N MET A 1 24.98 -1.75 -20.69
CA MET A 1 24.23 -2.73 -21.51
C MET A 1 23.73 -3.94 -20.69
N PRO A 2 23.18 -3.75 -19.48
CA PRO A 2 22.50 -4.86 -18.78
C PRO A 2 21.01 -4.97 -19.10
N ASP A 3 20.39 -3.92 -19.66
CA ASP A 3 18.92 -3.80 -19.73
C ASP A 3 18.25 -4.59 -20.86
N PHE A 4 19.04 -5.06 -21.81
CA PHE A 4 18.52 -5.86 -22.94
C PHE A 4 18.09 -7.29 -22.52
N PHE A 5 18.66 -7.78 -21.42
CA PHE A 5 18.30 -9.09 -20.89
C PHE A 5 16.94 -9.11 -20.19
N LEU A 6 16.54 -8.00 -19.56
CA LEU A 6 15.25 -7.91 -18.86
C LEU A 6 14.08 -7.96 -19.86
N VAL A 7 14.20 -7.26 -20.97
CA VAL A 7 13.18 -7.23 -22.06
C VAL A 7 13.02 -8.63 -22.69
N LEU A 8 14.12 -9.37 -22.86
CA LEU A 8 14.08 -10.75 -23.37
C LEU A 8 13.48 -11.71 -22.35
N TYR A 9 13.74 -11.51 -21.07
CA TYR A 9 13.20 -12.35 -20.00
C TYR A 9 11.68 -12.18 -19.86
N VAL A 10 11.19 -10.95 -19.91
CA VAL A 10 9.74 -10.64 -19.85
C VAL A 10 9.04 -11.14 -21.12
N LYS A 11 9.59 -10.96 -22.34
CA LYS A 11 9.04 -11.54 -23.57
C LYS A 11 8.94 -13.08 -23.50
N LYS A 12 9.93 -13.73 -22.91
CA LYS A 12 9.95 -15.19 -22.77
C LYS A 12 8.90 -15.66 -21.73
N PHE A 13 8.67 -14.87 -20.69
CA PHE A 13 7.67 -15.16 -19.66
C PHE A 13 6.23 -15.04 -20.19
N PHE A 14 5.93 -14.01 -20.98
CA PHE A 14 4.61 -13.81 -21.59
C PHE A 14 4.26 -14.84 -22.68
N SER A 15 5.27 -15.45 -23.32
CA SER A 15 5.09 -16.42 -24.43
C SER A 15 4.96 -17.88 -23.96
N MET A 16 5.20 -18.18 -22.69
CA MET A 16 5.14 -19.56 -22.20
C MET A 16 3.71 -20.05 -22.05
N LYS A 17 3.23 -20.75 -23.04
CA LYS A 17 1.94 -21.44 -23.04
C LYS A 17 1.86 -22.47 -21.89
N LYS A 18 0.70 -22.48 -21.23
CA LYS A 18 0.22 -23.26 -20.07
C LYS A 18 0.61 -24.76 -19.99
N LYS A 19 1.30 -25.34 -20.97
CA LYS A 19 1.56 -26.78 -21.05
C LYS A 19 2.86 -27.26 -20.40
N TRP A 20 3.77 -26.39 -19.97
CA TRP A 20 5.07 -26.82 -19.43
C TRP A 20 5.17 -26.87 -17.90
N TYR A 21 4.17 -26.33 -17.21
CA TYR A 21 4.12 -26.39 -15.75
C TYR A 21 3.87 -27.82 -15.19
N ILE A 22 3.28 -28.71 -15.99
CA ILE A 22 2.93 -30.09 -15.54
C ILE A 22 4.14 -31.03 -15.53
N LEU A 23 5.17 -30.78 -16.33
CA LEU A 23 6.35 -31.64 -16.40
C LEU A 23 7.45 -31.31 -15.37
N LEU A 24 7.43 -30.11 -14.76
CA LEU A 24 8.41 -29.71 -13.76
C LEU A 24 8.01 -30.12 -12.32
N ILE A 25 6.75 -30.46 -12.11
CA ILE A 25 6.24 -30.91 -10.80
C ILE A 25 6.57 -32.42 -10.54
N ILE A 26 6.84 -33.19 -11.57
CA ILE A 26 7.06 -34.67 -11.42
C ILE A 26 8.51 -35.01 -11.05
N SER A 27 9.49 -34.13 -11.24
CA SER A 27 10.91 -34.42 -10.96
C SER A 27 11.40 -34.03 -9.55
N ILE A 28 10.54 -33.49 -8.66
CA ILE A 28 10.92 -33.02 -7.31
C ILE A 28 10.45 -34.02 -6.21
N VAL A 29 9.81 -35.12 -6.55
CA VAL A 29 9.20 -36.03 -5.55
C VAL A 29 10.19 -37.08 -4.99
N PHE A 30 11.46 -37.12 -5.40
CA PHE A 30 12.44 -38.09 -4.88
C PHE A 30 13.73 -37.47 -4.36
N ILE A 31 13.66 -36.61 -3.36
CA ILE A 31 14.75 -36.43 -2.40
C ILE A 31 14.11 -36.22 -1.04
N GLY A 32 13.90 -37.35 -0.34
CA GLY A 32 13.56 -37.33 1.06
C GLY A 32 14.77 -36.82 1.86
N CYS A 33 14.60 -35.73 2.55
CA CYS A 33 15.41 -35.39 3.71
C CYS A 33 14.49 -34.79 4.78
N ASN A 34 14.46 -35.52 5.86
CA ASN A 34 13.92 -35.15 7.13
C ASN A 34 14.29 -33.71 7.48
N ARG A 35 13.33 -32.81 7.59
CA ARG A 35 13.53 -31.50 8.18
C ARG A 35 12.46 -31.33 9.26
N GLU A 36 12.92 -31.40 10.48
CA GLU A 36 12.16 -31.05 11.68
C GLU A 36 11.46 -29.72 11.44
N LYS A 37 10.16 -29.70 11.73
CA LYS A 37 9.35 -28.47 11.78
C LYS A 37 9.80 -27.68 13.01
N THR A 38 10.78 -26.82 12.82
CA THR A 38 10.94 -25.69 13.71
C THR A 38 9.75 -24.76 13.43
N GLN A 39 8.86 -24.64 14.41
CA GLN A 39 7.90 -23.54 14.45
C GLN A 39 8.74 -22.25 14.51
N GLU A 40 8.90 -21.57 13.39
CA GLU A 40 9.27 -20.16 13.43
C GLU A 40 8.10 -19.42 14.07
N GLU A 41 8.28 -19.04 15.33
CA GLU A 41 7.54 -17.94 15.92
C GLU A 41 7.62 -16.78 14.93
N ILE A 42 6.46 -16.37 14.43
CA ILE A 42 6.33 -15.13 13.65
C ILE A 42 6.63 -14.01 14.66
N SER A 43 7.91 -13.68 14.81
CA SER A 43 8.32 -12.50 15.52
C SER A 43 7.83 -11.31 14.67
N ALA A 44 7.06 -10.42 15.29
CA ALA A 44 6.74 -9.12 14.72
C ALA A 44 8.02 -8.48 14.16
N PRO A 45 7.98 -7.85 12.97
CA PRO A 45 9.16 -7.23 12.40
C PRO A 45 9.77 -6.27 13.41
N PRO A 46 11.11 -6.28 13.58
CA PRO A 46 11.75 -5.38 14.52
C PRO A 46 11.44 -3.93 14.10
N CYS A 47 10.91 -3.16 15.04
CA CYS A 47 10.86 -1.71 14.92
C CYS A 47 12.30 -1.20 14.63
N PRO A 48 12.52 -0.24 13.72
CA PRO A 48 13.85 0.21 13.38
C PRO A 48 14.57 0.66 14.66
N ALA A 49 15.60 -0.10 15.03
CA ALA A 49 16.44 0.17 16.19
C ALA A 49 17.53 1.15 15.78
N GLU A 50 17.23 2.44 15.83
CA GLU A 50 18.23 3.49 16.01
C GLU A 50 17.56 4.68 16.72
N GLU A 51 18.00 4.95 17.96
CA GLU A 51 17.74 6.13 18.80
C GLU A 51 16.27 6.56 18.91
N THR A 52 15.41 5.67 19.34
CA THR A 52 14.04 6.04 19.61
C THR A 52 13.69 5.82 21.06
N ASP A 53 13.42 6.96 21.68
CA ASP A 53 12.83 7.12 22.99
C ASP A 53 11.83 5.98 23.29
N GLY A 54 11.81 5.46 24.53
CA GLY A 54 10.95 4.34 24.94
C GLY A 54 9.47 4.48 24.57
N GLN A 55 9.06 5.67 24.17
CA GLN A 55 7.73 6.00 23.65
C GLN A 55 7.40 5.32 22.30
N ILE A 56 8.37 5.18 21.38
CA ILE A 56 8.14 4.51 20.08
C ILE A 56 8.10 2.99 20.28
N GLU A 57 8.91 2.45 21.20
CA GLU A 57 8.81 1.04 21.53
C GLU A 57 7.44 0.73 22.16
N GLN A 58 6.94 1.60 23.01
CA GLN A 58 5.58 1.51 23.56
C GLN A 58 4.51 1.62 22.48
N PHE A 59 4.68 2.52 21.49
CA PHE A 59 3.79 2.64 20.34
C PHE A 59 3.79 1.38 19.47
N CYS A 60 4.95 0.80 19.17
CA CYS A 60 5.05 -0.47 18.45
C CYS A 60 4.40 -1.63 19.22
N ARG A 61 4.47 -1.63 20.55
CA ARG A 61 3.76 -2.58 21.41
C ARG A 61 2.25 -2.37 21.40
N LEU A 62 1.77 -1.13 21.31
CA LEU A 62 0.34 -0.81 21.21
C LEU A 62 -0.31 -1.34 19.93
N PHE A 63 0.45 -1.57 18.85
CA PHE A 63 -0.06 -2.24 17.65
C PHE A 63 -0.30 -3.74 17.85
N ASN A 64 0.30 -4.35 18.87
CA ASN A 64 -0.03 -5.72 19.30
C ASN A 64 -1.09 -5.70 20.43
N LEU A 65 -2.10 -4.87 20.27
CA LEU A 65 -3.03 -4.38 21.29
C LEU A 65 -3.76 -5.45 22.07
N ARG A 66 -4.09 -6.57 21.42
CA ARG A 66 -4.77 -7.69 22.08
C ARG A 66 -3.92 -8.36 23.15
N SER A 67 -2.59 -8.26 23.06
CA SER A 67 -1.68 -8.83 24.07
C SER A 67 -1.53 -7.96 25.31
N LEU A 68 -1.95 -6.68 25.24
CA LEU A 68 -1.80 -5.71 26.33
C LEU A 68 -3.10 -5.45 27.14
N GLY A 69 -4.21 -6.11 26.77
CA GLY A 69 -5.46 -6.05 27.51
C GLY A 69 -6.30 -4.78 27.30
N TYR A 70 -5.94 -3.92 26.34
CA TYR A 70 -6.77 -2.75 26.00
C TYR A 70 -8.04 -3.15 25.25
N GLU A 71 -9.14 -2.49 25.57
CA GLU A 71 -10.35 -2.49 24.75
C GLU A 71 -10.20 -1.48 23.61
N THR A 72 -10.70 -1.81 22.42
CA THR A 72 -10.51 -0.99 21.22
C THR A 72 -11.83 -0.54 20.63
N GLU A 73 -11.95 0.76 20.31
CA GLU A 73 -13.02 1.34 19.52
C GLU A 73 -12.44 1.84 18.18
N ASN A 74 -12.90 1.28 17.07
CA ASN A 74 -12.50 1.71 15.72
C ASN A 74 -13.59 2.61 15.12
N ASP A 75 -13.20 3.76 14.58
CA ASP A 75 -14.10 4.69 13.91
C ASP A 75 -13.31 5.43 12.80
N ALA A 76 -13.96 6.31 12.06
CA ALA A 76 -13.35 7.16 11.06
C ALA A 76 -13.73 8.63 11.29
N VAL A 77 -12.81 9.53 10.93
CA VAL A 77 -13.04 10.99 11.02
C VAL A 77 -14.20 11.36 10.12
N ARG A 78 -15.24 11.96 10.67
CA ARG A 78 -16.43 12.39 9.93
C ARG A 78 -16.16 13.68 9.16
N ARG A 79 -17.00 13.96 8.20
CA ARG A 79 -16.95 15.25 7.47
C ARG A 79 -17.18 16.42 8.46
N ASN A 80 -16.29 17.41 8.40
CA ASN A 80 -16.27 18.58 9.30
C ASN A 80 -16.04 18.28 10.79
N GLU A 81 -15.56 17.09 11.11
CA GLU A 81 -15.18 16.71 12.47
C GLU A 81 -13.69 17.04 12.68
N ASN A 82 -13.36 17.61 13.83
CA ASN A 82 -12.00 17.93 14.23
C ASN A 82 -11.55 17.08 15.42
N PHE A 83 -10.28 17.18 15.79
CA PHE A 83 -9.68 16.41 16.89
C PHE A 83 -10.41 16.59 18.23
N ALA A 84 -10.82 17.85 18.52
CA ALA A 84 -11.55 18.13 19.75
C ALA A 84 -12.94 17.48 19.77
N ASP A 85 -13.66 17.52 18.64
CA ASP A 85 -14.99 16.91 18.53
C ASP A 85 -14.94 15.39 18.79
N ILE A 86 -13.89 14.72 18.29
CA ILE A 86 -13.69 13.29 18.50
C ILE A 86 -13.50 12.99 19.99
N LEU A 87 -12.63 13.70 20.68
CA LEU A 87 -12.22 13.41 22.04
C LEU A 87 -13.21 13.89 23.08
N GLN A 88 -13.82 15.08 22.89
CA GLN A 88 -14.87 15.57 23.82
C GLN A 88 -16.08 14.64 23.87
N ARG A 89 -16.47 14.06 22.73
CA ARG A 89 -17.55 13.07 22.68
C ARG A 89 -17.27 11.83 23.53
N ARG A 90 -15.99 11.53 23.82
CA ARG A 90 -15.54 10.44 24.69
C ARG A 90 -15.17 10.90 26.10
N GLY A 91 -15.53 12.13 26.45
CA GLY A 91 -15.35 12.65 27.81
C GLY A 91 -13.95 13.13 28.16
N ILE A 92 -13.04 13.26 27.17
CA ILE A 92 -11.71 13.84 27.41
C ILE A 92 -11.84 15.33 27.69
N ASP A 93 -11.17 15.78 28.76
CA ASP A 93 -11.16 17.20 29.15
C ASP A 93 -10.55 18.07 28.06
N TYR A 94 -11.17 19.24 27.87
CA TYR A 94 -10.68 20.22 26.92
C TYR A 94 -9.24 20.67 27.20
N ALA A 95 -8.83 20.72 28.48
CA ALA A 95 -7.48 21.06 28.88
C ALA A 95 -6.44 20.07 28.32
N VAL A 96 -6.74 18.76 28.33
CA VAL A 96 -5.91 17.71 27.72
C VAL A 96 -5.84 17.91 26.22
N ILE A 97 -6.98 18.10 25.56
CA ILE A 97 -7.07 18.29 24.11
C ILE A 97 -6.27 19.51 23.68
N PHE A 98 -6.39 20.59 24.41
CA PHE A 98 -5.67 21.84 24.14
C PHE A 98 -4.17 21.67 24.33
N ALA A 99 -3.72 21.02 25.42
CA ALA A 99 -2.31 20.76 25.70
C ALA A 99 -1.69 19.92 24.61
N VAL A 100 -2.32 18.79 24.22
CA VAL A 100 -1.86 17.93 23.11
C VAL A 100 -1.75 18.74 21.81
N SER A 101 -2.75 19.51 21.49
CA SER A 101 -2.78 20.26 20.22
C SER A 101 -1.77 21.40 20.15
N ARG A 102 -1.42 22.00 21.30
CA ARG A 102 -0.46 23.10 21.41
C ARG A 102 0.97 22.59 21.46
N ASP A 103 1.25 21.64 22.34
CA ASP A 103 2.61 21.28 22.74
C ASP A 103 3.25 20.29 21.75
N PHE A 104 2.46 19.54 20.99
CA PHE A 104 2.92 18.54 20.03
C PHE A 104 2.59 18.89 18.58
N ARG A 105 2.31 20.16 18.29
CA ARG A 105 1.97 20.61 16.93
C ARG A 105 3.07 20.35 15.91
N ASP A 106 4.32 20.37 16.33
CA ASP A 106 5.47 20.12 15.45
C ASP A 106 5.56 18.64 15.04
N VAL A 107 5.06 17.71 15.88
CA VAL A 107 4.99 16.28 15.57
C VAL A 107 3.81 16.02 14.63
N PHE A 108 2.64 16.55 14.96
CA PHE A 108 1.45 16.45 14.13
C PHE A 108 0.51 17.65 14.36
N ASP A 109 0.19 18.33 13.27
CA ASP A 109 -0.83 19.42 13.31
C ASP A 109 -2.24 18.82 13.20
N MET A 110 -3.02 18.86 14.28
CA MET A 110 -4.37 18.31 14.38
C MET A 110 -5.35 18.84 13.32
N ARG A 111 -5.05 20.00 12.71
CA ARG A 111 -5.83 20.55 11.58
C ARG A 111 -5.65 19.73 10.29
N LYS A 112 -4.66 18.84 10.24
CA LYS A 112 -4.41 17.94 9.12
C LYS A 112 -5.21 16.63 9.20
N LEU A 113 -6.06 16.45 10.22
CA LEU A 113 -6.99 15.33 10.23
C LEU A 113 -7.86 15.36 8.96
N ARG A 114 -7.98 14.21 8.31
CA ARG A 114 -8.76 14.10 7.06
C ARG A 114 -10.01 13.29 7.30
N ALA A 115 -11.14 13.79 6.82
CA ALA A 115 -12.39 13.04 6.80
C ALA A 115 -12.21 11.74 6.01
N GLY A 116 -12.72 10.63 6.55
CA GLY A 116 -12.59 9.29 6.01
C GLY A 116 -11.39 8.49 6.53
N ASN A 117 -10.37 9.14 7.10
CA ASN A 117 -9.25 8.43 7.70
C ASN A 117 -9.70 7.72 8.99
N ALA A 118 -9.26 6.47 9.14
CA ALA A 118 -9.57 5.66 10.32
C ALA A 118 -8.77 6.12 11.55
N TYR A 119 -9.36 5.93 12.71
CA TYR A 119 -8.67 6.01 13.99
C TYR A 119 -9.15 4.91 14.93
N THR A 120 -8.30 4.55 15.87
CA THR A 120 -8.59 3.57 16.95
C THR A 120 -8.38 4.26 18.27
N LEU A 121 -9.38 4.17 19.17
CA LEU A 121 -9.27 4.57 20.56
C LEU A 121 -9.00 3.34 21.42
N LEU A 122 -8.12 3.50 22.39
CA LEU A 122 -7.70 2.45 23.30
C LEU A 122 -8.11 2.80 24.72
N TYR A 123 -8.84 1.91 25.33
CA TYR A 123 -9.35 2.04 26.70
C TYR A 123 -8.63 1.05 27.60
N GLU A 124 -8.20 1.50 28.76
CA GLU A 124 -7.80 0.59 29.82
C GLU A 124 -9.02 -0.21 30.30
N PRO A 125 -8.83 -1.43 30.83
CA PRO A 125 -9.93 -2.21 31.41
C PRO A 125 -10.73 -1.37 32.41
N ASP A 126 -12.05 -1.41 32.28
CA ASP A 126 -12.99 -0.67 33.10
C ASP A 126 -12.93 0.87 33.01
N SER A 127 -12.18 1.43 32.07
CA SER A 127 -12.12 2.87 31.83
C SER A 127 -13.25 3.35 30.91
N ALA A 128 -13.94 4.41 31.29
CA ALA A 128 -14.94 5.08 30.46
C ALA A 128 -14.32 6.06 29.43
N GLN A 129 -13.03 6.38 29.60
CA GLN A 129 -12.31 7.34 28.74
C GLN A 129 -11.14 6.64 28.07
N PRO A 130 -10.84 6.97 26.80
CA PRO A 130 -9.69 6.40 26.11
C PRO A 130 -8.38 6.94 26.67
N SER A 131 -7.41 6.06 26.86
CA SER A 131 -6.04 6.41 27.26
C SER A 131 -5.17 6.79 26.09
N TYR A 132 -5.49 6.28 24.87
CA TYR A 132 -4.74 6.59 23.66
C TYR A 132 -5.66 6.70 22.45
N MET A 133 -5.20 7.48 21.45
CA MET A 133 -5.79 7.52 20.12
C MET A 133 -4.71 7.23 19.10
N ILE A 134 -4.97 6.30 18.17
CA ILE A 134 -4.11 6.00 17.02
C ILE A 134 -4.84 6.46 15.78
N TYR A 135 -4.33 7.48 15.11
CA TYR A 135 -4.85 8.01 13.85
C TYR A 135 -4.06 7.46 12.68
N LYS A 136 -4.74 6.87 11.70
CA LYS A 136 -4.14 6.39 10.47
C LYS A 136 -4.04 7.55 9.47
N GLU A 137 -2.87 8.19 9.38
CA GLU A 137 -2.64 9.31 8.48
C GLU A 137 -2.68 8.85 7.00
N ASP A 138 -2.03 7.71 6.72
CA ASP A 138 -2.08 7.00 5.44
C ASP A 138 -1.83 5.49 5.66
N PHE A 139 -1.58 4.73 4.58
CA PHE A 139 -1.38 3.27 4.67
C PHE A 139 -0.10 2.88 5.43
N ARG A 140 0.88 3.77 5.51
CA ARG A 140 2.18 3.56 6.16
C ARG A 140 2.32 4.32 7.47
N THR A 141 1.73 5.51 7.56
CA THR A 141 1.97 6.44 8.65
C THR A 141 0.81 6.47 9.63
N HIS A 142 1.14 6.29 10.90
CA HIS A 142 0.19 6.41 12.00
C HIS A 142 0.68 7.43 13.02
N VAL A 143 -0.25 8.11 13.66
CA VAL A 143 0.03 9.06 14.74
C VAL A 143 -0.65 8.57 16.00
N CYS A 144 0.11 8.38 17.06
CA CYS A 144 -0.40 7.99 18.38
C CYS A 144 -0.39 9.19 19.31
N PHE A 145 -1.50 9.38 19.99
CA PHE A 145 -1.71 10.42 21.00
C PHE A 145 -1.93 9.76 22.34
N SER A 146 -1.12 10.10 23.35
CA SER A 146 -1.44 9.81 24.74
C SER A 146 -2.41 10.84 25.26
N LEU A 147 -3.47 10.37 25.91
CA LEU A 147 -4.55 11.17 26.52
C LEU A 147 -4.56 11.05 28.05
N THR A 148 -3.55 10.38 28.61
CA THR A 148 -3.34 10.17 30.04
C THR A 148 -2.64 11.36 30.69
N ASP A 149 -2.34 11.29 31.98
CA ASP A 149 -1.61 12.33 32.71
C ASP A 149 -0.21 12.61 32.12
N SER A 150 0.40 11.62 31.46
CA SER A 150 1.65 11.79 30.71
C SER A 150 1.34 11.98 29.24
N LEU A 151 1.22 13.23 28.78
CA LEU A 151 0.92 13.55 27.39
C LEU A 151 2.14 13.38 26.50
N TRP A 152 1.95 12.71 25.38
CA TRP A 152 2.93 12.65 24.28
C TRP A 152 2.22 12.38 22.95
N VAL A 153 2.87 12.74 21.85
CA VAL A 153 2.46 12.41 20.48
C VAL A 153 3.64 11.82 19.76
N SER A 154 3.42 10.70 19.09
CA SER A 154 4.43 10.05 18.26
C SER A 154 3.87 9.77 16.87
N ARG A 155 4.68 10.04 15.84
CA ARG A 155 4.38 9.71 14.44
C ARG A 155 5.29 8.59 14.00
N CYS A 156 4.72 7.44 13.66
CA CYS A 156 5.45 6.24 13.31
C CYS A 156 5.18 5.85 11.86
N GLU A 157 6.25 5.52 11.13
CA GLU A 157 6.16 4.95 9.79
C GLU A 157 6.50 3.46 9.83
N PHE A 158 5.59 2.62 9.37
CA PHE A 158 5.84 1.19 9.31
C PHE A 158 6.77 0.84 8.16
N PRO A 159 7.76 -0.04 8.38
CA PRO A 159 8.58 -0.55 7.32
C PRO A 159 7.72 -1.38 6.37
N LEU A 160 7.73 -1.00 5.09
CA LEU A 160 7.07 -1.75 4.04
C LEU A 160 8.05 -2.73 3.41
N VAL A 161 7.60 -3.95 3.21
CA VAL A 161 8.30 -4.92 2.37
C VAL A 161 7.75 -4.78 0.95
N THR A 162 8.64 -4.70 -0.03
CA THR A 162 8.24 -4.65 -1.44
C THR A 162 8.30 -6.05 -2.01
N GLU A 163 7.19 -6.52 -2.56
CA GLU A 163 7.09 -7.76 -3.32
C GLU A 163 6.72 -7.47 -4.77
N GLU A 164 7.20 -8.30 -5.68
CA GLU A 164 6.81 -8.23 -7.09
C GLU A 164 5.66 -9.20 -7.34
N LYS A 165 4.55 -8.68 -7.86
CA LYS A 165 3.34 -9.45 -8.13
C LYS A 165 2.92 -9.34 -9.58
N PHE A 166 2.18 -10.37 -10.03
CA PHE A 166 1.63 -10.45 -11.38
C PHE A 166 0.12 -10.56 -11.33
N VAL A 167 -0.55 -9.85 -12.23
CA VAL A 167 -1.98 -9.95 -12.48
C VAL A 167 -2.25 -10.31 -13.94
N ASP A 168 -3.27 -11.15 -14.18
CA ASP A 168 -3.83 -11.47 -15.50
C ASP A 168 -5.35 -11.43 -15.36
N VAL A 169 -5.99 -10.40 -15.91
CA VAL A 169 -7.41 -10.16 -15.74
C VAL A 169 -8.08 -9.87 -17.07
N THR A 170 -9.18 -10.58 -17.35
CA THR A 170 -10.01 -10.37 -18.52
C THR A 170 -11.27 -9.60 -18.13
N ILE A 171 -11.58 -8.56 -18.89
CA ILE A 171 -12.72 -7.66 -18.63
C ILE A 171 -14.03 -8.38 -18.96
N THR A 172 -14.91 -8.40 -17.98
CA THR A 172 -16.32 -8.83 -18.12
C THR A 172 -17.29 -7.70 -17.72
N THR A 173 -16.88 -6.86 -16.78
CA THR A 173 -17.62 -5.70 -16.25
C THR A 173 -16.75 -4.45 -16.26
N SER A 174 -15.95 -4.23 -15.21
CA SER A 174 -14.97 -3.15 -15.10
C SER A 174 -13.62 -3.71 -14.66
N LEU A 175 -12.53 -3.00 -14.98
CA LEU A 175 -11.18 -3.42 -14.56
C LEU A 175 -11.10 -3.58 -13.03
N TRP A 176 -11.60 -2.60 -12.28
CA TRP A 176 -11.62 -2.63 -10.82
C TRP A 176 -12.35 -3.85 -10.26
N GLN A 177 -13.57 -4.10 -10.74
CA GLN A 177 -14.39 -5.21 -10.25
C GLN A 177 -13.77 -6.55 -10.62
N ASN A 178 -13.27 -6.71 -11.85
CA ASN A 178 -12.66 -7.96 -12.27
C ASN A 178 -11.34 -8.26 -11.57
N LEU A 179 -10.54 -7.25 -11.20
CA LEU A 179 -9.38 -7.44 -10.33
C LEU A 179 -9.82 -7.96 -8.95
N ALA A 180 -10.80 -7.33 -8.31
CA ALA A 180 -11.31 -7.75 -7.01
C ALA A 180 -11.89 -9.18 -7.04
N GLU A 181 -12.72 -9.51 -8.04
CA GLU A 181 -13.31 -10.84 -8.21
C GLU A 181 -12.27 -11.94 -8.48
N SER A 182 -11.14 -11.56 -9.08
CA SER A 182 -10.01 -12.48 -9.32
C SER A 182 -9.06 -12.59 -8.12
N GLY A 183 -9.36 -11.92 -7.00
CA GLY A 183 -8.52 -11.94 -5.79
C GLY A 183 -7.26 -11.08 -5.88
N TYR A 184 -7.18 -10.18 -6.86
CA TYR A 184 -6.11 -9.21 -6.99
C TYR A 184 -6.46 -7.91 -6.26
N ASN A 185 -5.42 -7.13 -5.92
CA ASN A 185 -5.63 -5.79 -5.37
C ASN A 185 -6.23 -4.86 -6.45
N PRO A 186 -7.46 -4.33 -6.25
CA PRO A 186 -8.08 -3.44 -7.23
C PRO A 186 -7.32 -2.14 -7.47
N LEU A 187 -6.46 -1.71 -6.54
CA LEU A 187 -5.62 -0.51 -6.68
C LEU A 187 -4.65 -0.60 -7.87
N VAL A 188 -4.33 -1.81 -8.35
CA VAL A 188 -3.56 -2.02 -9.59
C VAL A 188 -4.20 -1.33 -10.79
N ALA A 189 -5.54 -1.17 -10.80
CA ALA A 189 -6.25 -0.43 -11.84
C ALA A 189 -5.77 1.01 -11.99
N ASN A 190 -5.38 1.67 -10.89
CA ASN A 190 -4.85 3.04 -10.93
C ASN A 190 -3.51 3.06 -11.68
N GLY A 191 -2.59 2.13 -11.34
CA GLY A 191 -1.30 2.01 -12.03
C GLY A 191 -1.47 1.69 -13.51
N LEU A 192 -2.37 0.77 -13.87
CA LEU A 192 -2.67 0.47 -15.27
C LEU A 192 -3.27 1.68 -16.01
N SER A 193 -4.14 2.44 -15.34
CA SER A 193 -4.71 3.67 -15.91
C SER A 193 -3.65 4.72 -16.16
N GLU A 194 -2.64 4.83 -15.30
CA GLU A 194 -1.51 5.73 -15.49
C GLU A 194 -0.62 5.30 -16.67
N VAL A 195 -0.31 3.98 -16.76
CA VAL A 195 0.48 3.41 -17.86
C VAL A 195 -0.13 3.71 -19.22
N TYR A 196 -1.43 3.48 -19.36
CA TYR A 196 -2.14 3.54 -20.64
C TYR A 196 -3.03 4.78 -20.80
N ALA A 197 -2.85 5.83 -19.97
CA ALA A 197 -3.68 7.04 -19.96
C ALA A 197 -3.89 7.70 -21.34
N TRP A 198 -2.92 7.55 -22.24
CA TRP A 198 -2.91 8.19 -23.57
C TRP A 198 -3.18 7.23 -24.72
N THR A 199 -3.22 5.92 -24.46
CA THR A 199 -3.31 4.90 -25.51
C THR A 199 -4.55 4.03 -25.40
N VAL A 200 -5.16 3.93 -24.22
CA VAL A 200 -6.34 3.11 -23.96
C VAL A 200 -7.46 3.96 -23.37
N ASP A 201 -8.64 3.88 -23.97
CA ASP A 201 -9.86 4.44 -23.40
C ASP A 201 -10.43 3.46 -22.36
N PHE A 202 -10.24 3.78 -21.07
CA PHE A 202 -10.72 2.96 -19.94
C PHE A 202 -12.24 2.98 -19.79
N PHE A 203 -12.94 3.99 -20.32
CA PHE A 203 -14.40 4.01 -20.37
C PHE A 203 -14.96 3.20 -21.53
N GLY A 204 -14.14 2.96 -22.55
CA GLY A 204 -14.47 2.15 -23.72
C GLY A 204 -13.94 0.70 -23.65
N LEU A 205 -13.61 0.19 -22.47
CA LEU A 205 -13.22 -1.21 -22.30
C LEU A 205 -14.36 -2.15 -22.69
N ARG A 206 -14.02 -3.24 -23.36
CA ARG A 206 -14.96 -4.21 -23.88
C ARG A 206 -14.78 -5.56 -23.19
N LYS A 207 -15.87 -6.30 -23.13
CA LYS A 207 -15.80 -7.70 -22.68
C LYS A 207 -14.83 -8.49 -23.55
N GLY A 208 -13.86 -9.16 -22.92
CA GLY A 208 -12.78 -9.89 -23.57
C GLY A 208 -11.46 -9.12 -23.69
N ASP A 209 -11.44 -7.81 -23.46
CA ASP A 209 -10.17 -7.10 -23.28
C ASP A 209 -9.43 -7.70 -22.08
N THR A 210 -8.10 -7.77 -22.17
CA THR A 210 -7.29 -8.39 -21.10
C THR A 210 -6.16 -7.45 -20.70
N PHE A 211 -5.95 -7.32 -19.39
CA PHE A 211 -4.77 -6.66 -18.83
C PHE A 211 -3.88 -7.69 -18.15
N ARG A 212 -2.60 -7.60 -18.40
CA ARG A 212 -1.54 -8.28 -17.64
C ARG A 212 -0.61 -7.23 -17.10
N ALA A 213 -0.20 -7.38 -15.85
CA ALA A 213 0.77 -6.47 -15.27
C ALA A 213 1.68 -7.18 -14.28
N TYR A 214 2.92 -6.74 -14.29
CA TYR A 214 3.92 -7.03 -13.29
C TYR A 214 4.20 -5.74 -12.54
N TYR A 215 3.99 -5.75 -11.22
CA TYR A 215 4.01 -4.53 -10.42
C TYR A 215 4.65 -4.76 -9.05
N GLN A 216 5.08 -3.71 -8.41
CA GLN A 216 5.53 -3.72 -7.02
C GLN A 216 4.32 -3.61 -6.10
N ALA A 217 4.18 -4.57 -5.19
CA ALA A 217 3.20 -4.53 -4.11
C ALA A 217 3.89 -4.09 -2.82
N TYR A 218 3.28 -3.17 -2.08
CA TYR A 218 3.76 -2.79 -0.76
C TYR A 218 3.02 -3.60 0.29
N MET A 219 3.79 -4.38 1.05
CA MET A 219 3.30 -5.30 2.06
C MET A 219 3.52 -4.73 3.46
N LEU A 220 2.51 -4.84 4.31
CA LEU A 220 2.59 -4.55 5.72
C LEU A 220 2.06 -5.78 6.50
N ASN A 221 2.90 -6.36 7.35
CA ASN A 221 2.55 -7.56 8.12
C ASN A 221 2.04 -8.74 7.27
N GLY A 222 2.58 -8.89 6.04
CA GLY A 222 2.19 -9.95 5.11
C GLY A 222 0.92 -9.67 4.29
N GLU A 223 0.27 -8.53 4.49
CA GLU A 223 -0.88 -8.09 3.70
C GLU A 223 -0.47 -6.99 2.71
N GLU A 224 -1.01 -7.04 1.50
CA GLU A 224 -0.81 -5.98 0.51
C GLU A 224 -1.68 -4.76 0.87
N VAL A 225 -1.01 -3.66 1.20
CA VAL A 225 -1.68 -2.42 1.64
C VAL A 225 -1.75 -1.37 0.54
N GLU A 226 -0.88 -1.48 -0.48
CA GLU A 226 -0.84 -0.53 -1.59
C GLU A 226 -0.26 -1.21 -2.84
N ALA A 227 -0.79 -0.88 -4.02
CA ALA A 227 -0.21 -1.24 -5.30
C ALA A 227 0.76 -0.12 -5.72
N GLY A 228 2.04 -0.46 -5.76
CA GLY A 228 3.10 0.44 -6.19
C GLY A 228 3.19 0.52 -7.72
N PRO A 229 4.33 0.97 -8.25
CA PRO A 229 4.50 1.19 -9.67
C PRO A 229 4.37 -0.12 -10.48
N VAL A 230 3.67 -0.03 -11.61
CA VAL A 230 3.65 -1.09 -12.61
C VAL A 230 5.03 -1.12 -13.28
N LEU A 231 5.68 -2.29 -13.30
CA LEU A 231 7.01 -2.48 -13.90
C LEU A 231 6.93 -2.83 -15.37
N ALA A 232 5.96 -3.68 -15.72
CA ALA A 232 5.63 -4.03 -17.10
C ALA A 232 4.13 -4.34 -17.20
N ALA A 233 3.53 -4.01 -18.34
CA ALA A 233 2.14 -4.33 -18.60
C ALA A 233 1.89 -4.70 -20.06
N ALA A 234 0.80 -5.43 -20.28
CA ALA A 234 0.24 -5.69 -21.59
C ALA A 234 -1.27 -5.45 -21.56
N PHE A 235 -1.76 -4.64 -22.49
CA PHE A 235 -3.17 -4.52 -22.81
C PHE A 235 -3.44 -5.29 -24.11
N ILE A 236 -4.43 -6.19 -24.09
CA ILE A 236 -4.74 -7.09 -25.20
C ILE A 236 -6.17 -6.87 -25.62
N ARG A 237 -6.38 -6.51 -26.88
CA ARG A 237 -7.69 -6.33 -27.50
C ARG A 237 -7.73 -7.00 -28.87
N SER A 238 -8.67 -7.90 -29.08
CA SER A 238 -8.86 -8.61 -30.37
C SER A 238 -7.58 -9.32 -30.88
N GLY A 239 -6.70 -9.76 -29.97
CA GLY A 239 -5.43 -10.42 -30.30
C GLY A 239 -4.27 -9.47 -30.54
N GLU A 240 -4.50 -8.17 -30.60
CA GLU A 240 -3.44 -7.17 -30.63
C GLU A 240 -2.96 -6.85 -29.21
N GLU A 241 -1.65 -6.79 -29.01
CA GLU A 241 -1.01 -6.61 -27.73
C GLU A 241 -0.23 -5.28 -27.69
N GLN A 242 -0.58 -4.42 -26.73
CA GLN A 242 0.14 -3.18 -26.43
C GLN A 242 0.99 -3.39 -25.20
N LEU A 243 2.31 -3.46 -25.38
CA LEU A 243 3.27 -3.65 -24.28
C LEU A 243 3.69 -2.29 -23.72
N ALA A 244 3.91 -2.26 -22.41
CA ALA A 244 4.44 -1.11 -21.67
C ALA A 244 5.52 -1.58 -20.71
N PHE A 245 6.64 -0.87 -20.67
CA PHE A 245 7.76 -1.13 -19.78
C PHE A 245 8.12 0.14 -19.03
N ARG A 246 8.23 0.03 -17.72
CA ARG A 246 8.69 1.13 -16.87
C ARG A 246 10.20 1.30 -17.02
N TYR A 247 10.63 2.51 -17.29
CA TYR A 247 12.03 2.89 -17.34
C TYR A 247 12.23 4.24 -16.68
N VAL A 248 13.42 4.48 -16.13
CA VAL A 248 13.79 5.77 -15.52
C VAL A 248 14.83 6.41 -16.41
N GLN A 249 14.48 7.53 -17.05
CA GLN A 249 15.38 8.33 -17.86
C GLN A 249 15.60 9.69 -17.17
N ASP A 250 16.86 10.07 -16.95
CA ASP A 250 17.22 11.34 -16.31
C ASP A 250 16.49 11.55 -14.95
N SER A 251 16.39 10.49 -14.16
CA SER A 251 15.68 10.43 -12.87
C SER A 251 14.15 10.60 -12.97
N VAL A 252 13.58 10.61 -14.17
CA VAL A 252 12.14 10.69 -14.41
C VAL A 252 11.64 9.31 -14.83
N PRO A 253 10.73 8.67 -14.06
CA PRO A 253 10.10 7.43 -14.46
C PRO A 253 9.08 7.69 -15.59
N GLY A 254 8.96 6.74 -16.51
CA GLY A 254 7.98 6.76 -17.58
C GLY A 254 7.70 5.37 -18.12
N TYR A 255 6.87 5.29 -19.16
CA TYR A 255 6.50 4.03 -19.79
C TYR A 255 6.75 4.08 -21.29
N TRP A 256 7.36 3.04 -21.82
CA TRP A 256 7.73 2.90 -23.22
C TRP A 256 7.22 1.59 -23.80
N ASP A 257 6.91 1.58 -25.07
CA ASP A 257 6.59 0.36 -25.79
C ASP A 257 7.86 -0.49 -26.10
N GLN A 258 7.68 -1.62 -26.78
CA GLN A 258 8.77 -2.51 -27.17
C GLN A 258 9.76 -1.89 -28.20
N ASN A 259 9.42 -0.76 -28.79
CA ASN A 259 10.23 -0.03 -29.78
C ASN A 259 10.93 1.18 -29.14
N GLY A 260 10.73 1.41 -27.85
CA GLY A 260 11.27 2.56 -27.13
C GLY A 260 10.49 3.86 -27.38
N VAL A 261 9.24 3.76 -27.85
CA VAL A 261 8.36 4.94 -27.98
C VAL A 261 7.70 5.18 -26.63
N ASN A 262 7.79 6.43 -26.15
CA ASN A 262 7.17 6.83 -24.90
C ASN A 262 5.63 6.80 -25.02
N LEU A 263 4.96 6.08 -24.12
CA LEU A 263 3.51 5.96 -24.09
C LEU A 263 2.83 7.17 -23.42
N GLN A 264 3.58 7.96 -22.69
CA GLN A 264 3.09 9.17 -22.02
C GLN A 264 3.44 10.41 -22.84
N ARG A 265 2.46 11.24 -23.17
CA ARG A 265 2.70 12.52 -23.84
C ARG A 265 3.24 13.52 -22.83
N THR A 266 4.48 13.92 -23.00
CA THR A 266 5.06 15.03 -22.25
C THR A 266 4.55 16.35 -22.84
N PHE A 267 3.76 17.10 -22.10
CA PHE A 267 3.49 18.49 -22.49
C PHE A 267 4.77 19.31 -22.28
N LEU A 268 5.41 19.70 -23.36
CA LEU A 268 6.43 20.73 -23.30
C LEU A 268 5.72 22.02 -22.84
N LYS A 269 5.95 22.44 -21.60
CA LYS A 269 5.63 23.80 -21.17
C LYS A 269 6.55 24.72 -21.97
N ALA A 270 6.08 25.21 -23.12
CA ALA A 270 6.74 26.31 -23.79
C ALA A 270 6.70 27.50 -22.81
N PRO A 271 7.84 28.08 -22.42
CA PRO A 271 7.82 29.30 -21.63
C PRO A 271 7.21 30.39 -22.51
N LEU A 272 5.99 30.81 -22.19
CA LEU A 272 5.42 32.02 -22.77
C LEU A 272 6.31 33.18 -22.31
N ARG A 273 7.11 33.72 -23.21
CA ARG A 273 7.77 35.01 -23.01
C ARG A 273 6.71 36.07 -23.22
N TYR A 274 6.32 36.77 -22.16
CA TYR A 274 5.58 38.03 -22.22
C TYR A 274 6.54 39.16 -22.55
#